data_66efea1a106621d46c61f4c7b2dcf35f
#
_entry.id   66efea1a106621d46c61f4c7b2dcf35f
#
_cell.length_a   1.000
_cell.length_b   1.000
_cell.length_c   1.000
_cell.angle_alpha   90.00
_cell.angle_beta   90.00
_cell.angle_gamma   90.00
#
_symmetry.space_group_name_H-M   'P 1'
#
loop_
_entity.id
_entity.type
_entity.pdbx_description
1 polymer ?
#
loop_
_entity_poly.entity_id
_entity_poly.type
_entity_poly.pdbx_seq_one_letter_code
_entity_poly.pdbx_strand_id
1 'polypeptide(L)'
;MKAGGIIDTKQLAQPINSFSNVFGDELGAQLFTAMSNYGVGVKQKGPGEFGLAMLSNQVQLADGEGDIEIKGIGKVELKAARGSAGGRIGYGGMSQEQKRQVLDKYAQQIPTTIQNINPAGSIGIVPFLQALYQDTANNPKLRQVIIKELIGPDLGKFANAVVTAAKGNDVAKVIDTYIVQNFEWYRARDNFDALLLISFPNKKTAMIRNAKDILALKGAGHISSTSISAIPTKAGAGREQWAQLSLTKAGI
;
A
#
# COMPACT_ATOMS: atom_id res chain seq x y z
N MET A 1 6.30 -35.27 2.50
CA MET A 1 5.57 -33.97 2.55
C MET A 1 4.92 -33.86 3.92
N LYS A 2 5.09 -32.72 4.61
CA LYS A 2 4.37 -32.46 5.85
C LYS A 2 2.86 -32.49 5.58
N ALA A 3 2.05 -32.95 6.53
CA ALA A 3 0.59 -33.12 6.41
C ALA A 3 -0.17 -31.77 6.25
N GLY A 4 0.19 -30.92 5.34
CA GLY A 4 -0.38 -29.58 5.12
C GLY A 4 0.06 -28.93 3.83
N GLY A 5 0.91 -29.60 3.03
CA GLY A 5 1.50 -29.05 1.83
C GLY A 5 2.90 -28.48 2.04
N ILE A 6 3.38 -27.71 1.07
CA ILE A 6 4.72 -27.12 1.06
C ILE A 6 4.79 -25.85 1.92
N ILE A 7 3.66 -25.13 2.07
CA ILE A 7 3.62 -23.86 2.78
C ILE A 7 3.47 -24.08 4.29
N ASP A 8 4.37 -23.49 5.06
CA ASP A 8 4.18 -23.33 6.49
C ASP A 8 3.34 -22.07 6.78
N THR A 9 2.05 -22.26 7.02
CA THR A 9 1.12 -21.15 7.27
C THR A 9 1.42 -20.42 8.58
N LYS A 10 2.09 -21.03 9.55
CA LYS A 10 2.55 -20.36 10.76
C LYS A 10 3.70 -19.40 10.47
N GLN A 11 4.60 -19.78 9.57
CA GLN A 11 5.66 -18.90 9.09
C GLN A 11 5.11 -17.80 8.19
N LEU A 12 4.14 -18.12 7.32
CA LEU A 12 3.45 -17.13 6.49
C LEU A 12 2.71 -16.09 7.33
N ALA A 13 2.21 -16.47 8.49
CA ALA A 13 1.48 -15.62 9.44
C ALA A 13 2.37 -14.67 10.24
N GLN A 14 3.70 -14.80 10.16
CA GLN A 14 4.62 -13.89 10.85
C GLN A 14 4.61 -12.49 10.21
N PRO A 15 4.88 -11.43 10.99
CA PRO A 15 4.93 -10.06 10.47
C PRO A 15 5.88 -9.90 9.29
N ILE A 16 7.02 -10.61 9.30
CA ILE A 16 7.98 -10.65 8.19
C ILE A 16 8.65 -12.03 8.13
N ASN A 17 8.86 -12.57 6.93
CA ASN A 17 9.59 -13.82 6.79
C ASN A 17 10.23 -13.99 5.40
N SER A 18 11.18 -14.92 5.28
CA SER A 18 11.80 -15.32 4.02
C SER A 18 10.98 -16.38 3.29
N PHE A 19 11.14 -16.49 1.98
CA PHE A 19 10.53 -17.57 1.20
C PHE A 19 10.99 -18.94 1.67
N SER A 20 12.27 -19.13 2.00
CA SER A 20 12.79 -20.41 2.48
C SER A 20 12.10 -20.87 3.76
N ASN A 21 11.82 -19.97 4.68
CA ASN A 21 11.09 -20.31 5.91
C ASN A 21 9.62 -20.64 5.64
N VAL A 22 8.97 -19.87 4.75
CA VAL A 22 7.55 -20.05 4.42
C VAL A 22 7.33 -21.31 3.59
N PHE A 23 8.20 -21.59 2.63
CA PHE A 23 8.06 -22.69 1.67
C PHE A 23 8.93 -23.92 2.01
N GLY A 24 9.56 -23.94 3.19
CA GLY A 24 10.27 -25.06 3.74
C GLY A 24 11.71 -25.23 3.27
N ASP A 25 12.03 -24.82 2.05
CA ASP A 25 13.38 -24.81 1.46
C ASP A 25 13.42 -23.97 0.17
N GLU A 26 14.57 -23.95 -0.48
CA GLU A 26 14.76 -23.21 -1.73
C GLU A 26 13.96 -23.81 -2.89
N LEU A 27 13.78 -25.13 -2.93
CA LEU A 27 13.00 -25.81 -3.97
C LEU A 27 11.51 -25.43 -3.86
N GLY A 28 10.96 -25.42 -2.64
CA GLY A 28 9.59 -24.97 -2.40
C GLY A 28 9.39 -23.50 -2.80
N ALA A 29 10.36 -22.63 -2.51
CA ALA A 29 10.35 -21.23 -2.92
C ALA A 29 10.39 -21.06 -4.45
N GLN A 30 11.21 -21.86 -5.15
CA GLN A 30 11.26 -21.86 -6.61
C GLN A 30 9.96 -22.37 -7.22
N LEU A 31 9.37 -23.43 -6.68
CA LEU A 31 8.10 -23.97 -7.11
C LEU A 31 6.98 -22.94 -6.95
N PHE A 32 6.90 -22.26 -5.80
CA PHE A 32 5.94 -21.18 -5.58
C PHE A 32 6.11 -20.06 -6.63
N THR A 33 7.36 -19.64 -6.89
CA THR A 33 7.65 -18.61 -7.88
C THR A 33 7.21 -19.03 -9.29
N ALA A 34 7.49 -20.27 -9.68
CA ALA A 34 7.07 -20.83 -10.96
C ALA A 34 5.55 -20.86 -11.07
N MET A 35 4.84 -21.41 -10.08
CA MET A 35 3.37 -21.50 -10.07
C MET A 35 2.71 -20.11 -10.09
N SER A 36 3.29 -19.13 -9.40
CA SER A 36 2.78 -17.76 -9.43
C SER A 36 2.88 -17.11 -10.80
N ASN A 37 3.77 -17.60 -11.68
CA ASN A 37 3.87 -17.15 -13.06
C ASN A 37 2.79 -17.73 -13.99
N TYR A 38 2.30 -18.94 -13.71
CA TYR A 38 1.28 -19.62 -14.51
C TYR A 38 -0.17 -19.22 -14.16
N GLY A 39 -0.43 -18.79 -12.94
CA GLY A 39 -1.78 -18.46 -12.45
C GLY A 39 -2.39 -17.15 -12.92
N VAL A 40 -1.67 -16.39 -13.76
CA VAL A 40 -2.11 -15.06 -14.21
C VAL A 40 -3.21 -15.17 -15.25
N GLY A 41 -4.39 -14.70 -14.92
CA GLY A 41 -5.53 -14.62 -15.84
C GLY A 41 -6.67 -15.62 -15.56
N VAL A 42 -6.49 -16.58 -14.67
CA VAL A 42 -7.59 -17.47 -14.27
C VAL A 42 -8.52 -16.71 -13.31
N LYS A 43 -9.76 -16.44 -13.72
CA LYS A 43 -10.79 -15.76 -12.90
C LYS A 43 -10.33 -14.43 -12.27
N GLN A 44 -9.53 -13.64 -12.96
CA GLN A 44 -8.99 -12.37 -12.46
C GLN A 44 -8.11 -12.48 -11.21
N LYS A 45 -7.57 -13.65 -10.90
CA LYS A 45 -6.67 -13.84 -9.78
C LYS A 45 -5.26 -13.34 -10.11
N GLY A 46 -4.64 -12.72 -9.12
CA GLY A 46 -3.29 -12.15 -9.23
C GLY A 46 -2.16 -13.16 -9.04
N PRO A 47 -0.92 -12.72 -9.26
CA PRO A 47 0.25 -13.54 -8.97
C PRO A 47 0.32 -13.88 -7.47
N GLY A 48 0.54 -15.15 -7.18
CA GLY A 48 0.70 -15.63 -5.83
C GLY A 48 -0.56 -16.24 -5.21
N GLU A 49 -1.75 -15.76 -5.51
CA GLU A 49 -3.00 -16.31 -4.98
C GLU A 49 -3.15 -17.78 -5.36
N PHE A 50 -3.05 -18.07 -6.65
CA PHE A 50 -3.14 -19.43 -7.17
C PHE A 50 -2.00 -20.32 -6.67
N GLY A 51 -0.77 -19.80 -6.66
CA GLY A 51 0.39 -20.53 -6.13
C GLY A 51 0.25 -20.91 -4.67
N LEU A 52 -0.26 -20.00 -3.83
CA LEU A 52 -0.51 -20.30 -2.41
C LEU A 52 -1.59 -21.36 -2.24
N ALA A 53 -2.71 -21.25 -2.97
CA ALA A 53 -3.81 -22.21 -2.88
C ALA A 53 -3.42 -23.60 -3.40
N MET A 54 -2.58 -23.70 -4.44
CA MET A 54 -2.12 -24.97 -4.98
C MET A 54 -1.09 -25.68 -4.09
N LEU A 55 -0.31 -24.95 -3.33
CA LEU A 55 0.79 -25.47 -2.52
C LEU A 55 0.41 -25.76 -1.06
N SER A 56 -0.82 -25.43 -0.65
CA SER A 56 -1.29 -25.67 0.72
C SER A 56 -2.77 -26.01 0.75
N ASN A 57 -3.11 -27.05 1.51
CA ASN A 57 -4.51 -27.38 1.84
C ASN A 57 -5.11 -26.48 2.95
N GLN A 58 -4.32 -25.56 3.49
CA GLN A 58 -4.74 -24.56 4.48
C GLN A 58 -5.00 -23.19 3.85
N VAL A 59 -4.82 -23.07 2.53
CA VAL A 59 -5.07 -21.85 1.77
C VAL A 59 -6.09 -22.17 0.69
N GLN A 60 -7.14 -21.37 0.62
CA GLN A 60 -8.18 -21.46 -0.40
C GLN A 60 -8.29 -20.14 -1.15
N LEU A 61 -8.69 -20.18 -2.42
CA LEU A 61 -9.09 -18.96 -3.14
C LEU A 61 -10.40 -18.47 -2.54
N ALA A 62 -10.47 -17.18 -2.20
CA ALA A 62 -11.68 -16.61 -1.64
C ALA A 62 -12.78 -16.48 -2.71
N ASP A 63 -14.02 -16.81 -2.32
CA ASP A 63 -15.22 -16.50 -3.08
C ASP A 63 -15.81 -15.19 -2.55
N GLY A 64 -15.44 -14.06 -3.17
CA GLY A 64 -15.93 -12.74 -2.79
C GLY A 64 -14.87 -11.86 -2.15
N GLU A 65 -15.01 -11.58 -0.85
CA GLU A 65 -14.15 -10.64 -0.14
C GLU A 65 -12.73 -11.21 0.12
N GLY A 66 -11.71 -10.38 -0.11
CA GLY A 66 -10.30 -10.79 -0.07
C GLY A 66 -9.91 -11.62 -1.31
N ASP A 67 -8.63 -11.95 -1.41
CA ASP A 67 -8.08 -12.74 -2.51
C ASP A 67 -7.99 -14.24 -2.17
N ILE A 68 -7.64 -14.54 -0.92
CA ILE A 68 -7.49 -15.91 -0.39
C ILE A 68 -8.03 -16.00 1.04
N GLU A 69 -8.37 -17.21 1.47
CA GLU A 69 -8.65 -17.54 2.86
C GLU A 69 -7.58 -18.46 3.41
N ILE A 70 -7.00 -18.10 4.56
CA ILE A 70 -5.96 -18.90 5.24
C ILE A 70 -6.51 -19.42 6.56
N LYS A 71 -6.48 -20.73 6.75
CA LYS A 71 -6.96 -21.37 7.98
C LYS A 71 -6.27 -20.80 9.21
N GLY A 72 -7.05 -20.29 10.15
CA GLY A 72 -6.58 -19.67 11.40
C GLY A 72 -6.17 -18.20 11.28
N ILE A 73 -6.29 -17.60 10.08
CA ILE A 73 -6.07 -16.17 9.85
C ILE A 73 -7.37 -15.51 9.38
N GLY A 74 -8.10 -16.14 8.45
CA GLY A 74 -9.30 -15.60 7.82
C GLY A 74 -9.05 -15.11 6.41
N LYS A 75 -9.80 -14.08 5.99
CA LYS A 75 -9.74 -13.47 4.66
C LYS A 75 -8.48 -12.61 4.52
N VAL A 76 -7.71 -12.88 3.49
CA VAL A 76 -6.43 -12.21 3.27
C VAL A 76 -6.44 -11.55 1.89
N GLU A 77 -6.21 -10.25 1.89
CA GLU A 77 -5.91 -9.49 0.67
C GLU A 77 -4.45 -9.68 0.31
N LEU A 78 -4.14 -9.94 -0.94
CA LEU A 78 -2.79 -10.26 -1.37
C LEU A 78 -2.25 -9.19 -2.32
N LYS A 79 -1.05 -8.72 -2.04
CA LYS A 79 -0.31 -7.82 -2.92
C LYS A 79 1.06 -8.42 -3.23
N ALA A 80 1.20 -8.91 -4.45
CA ALA A 80 2.42 -9.53 -4.94
C ALA A 80 3.18 -8.58 -5.86
N ALA A 81 4.42 -8.26 -5.50
CA ALA A 81 5.30 -7.42 -6.28
C ALA A 81 6.29 -8.27 -7.07
N ARG A 82 6.17 -8.27 -8.39
CA ARG A 82 7.14 -8.94 -9.32
C ARG A 82 8.34 -8.07 -9.67
N GLY A 83 8.21 -6.74 -9.53
CA GLY A 83 9.26 -5.77 -9.76
C GLY A 83 9.62 -4.98 -8.50
N SER A 84 10.21 -3.80 -8.68
CA SER A 84 10.56 -2.88 -7.59
C SER A 84 9.35 -2.17 -6.97
N ALA A 85 8.20 -2.21 -7.63
CA ALA A 85 6.97 -1.60 -7.13
C ALA A 85 6.32 -2.49 -6.07
N GLY A 86 6.01 -1.92 -4.92
CA GLY A 86 5.26 -2.59 -3.87
C GLY A 86 3.78 -2.75 -4.19
N GLY A 87 3.05 -3.34 -3.26
CA GLY A 87 1.60 -3.48 -3.32
C GLY A 87 0.86 -2.17 -3.08
N ARG A 88 -0.07 -1.82 -3.95
CA ARG A 88 -1.00 -0.71 -3.72
C ARG A 88 -2.05 -1.10 -2.70
N ILE A 89 -2.29 -0.23 -1.74
CA ILE A 89 -3.33 -0.41 -0.73
C ILE A 89 -4.51 0.51 -1.07
N GLY A 90 -5.42 0.00 -1.85
CA GLY A 90 -6.60 0.71 -2.33
C GLY A 90 -6.43 1.44 -3.66
N TYR A 91 -7.43 2.18 -4.08
CA TYR A 91 -7.40 3.17 -5.18
C TYR A 91 -8.41 4.28 -4.92
N GLY A 92 -8.08 5.47 -5.47
CA GLY A 92 -8.83 6.67 -5.28
C GLY A 92 -10.10 6.77 -6.11
N GLY A 93 -11.06 7.50 -5.59
CA GLY A 93 -12.24 7.95 -6.32
C GLY A 93 -11.99 9.25 -7.09
N MET A 94 -11.01 10.05 -6.66
CA MET A 94 -10.71 11.34 -7.23
C MET A 94 -9.77 11.22 -8.42
N SER A 95 -10.14 11.80 -9.56
CA SER A 95 -9.26 11.83 -10.74
C SER A 95 -8.09 12.80 -10.53
N GLN A 96 -7.07 12.61 -11.33
CA GLN A 96 -5.90 13.49 -11.35
C GLN A 96 -6.27 14.93 -11.67
N GLU A 97 -7.19 15.11 -12.59
CA GLU A 97 -7.71 16.42 -12.97
C GLU A 97 -8.44 17.11 -11.82
N GLN A 98 -9.30 16.36 -11.10
CA GLN A 98 -10.00 16.90 -9.94
C GLN A 98 -9.02 17.36 -8.85
N LYS A 99 -7.95 16.60 -8.59
CA LYS A 99 -6.91 17.04 -7.63
C LYS A 99 -6.16 18.26 -8.12
N ARG A 100 -5.92 18.36 -9.42
CA ARG A 100 -5.34 19.57 -10.00
C ARG A 100 -6.24 20.79 -9.80
N GLN A 101 -7.53 20.67 -10.04
CA GLN A 101 -8.50 21.73 -9.81
C GLN A 101 -8.52 22.20 -8.34
N VAL A 102 -8.38 21.27 -7.38
CA VAL A 102 -8.23 21.64 -5.97
C VAL A 102 -6.99 22.50 -5.76
N LEU A 103 -5.85 22.13 -6.34
CA LEU A 103 -4.62 22.92 -6.18
C LEU A 103 -4.67 24.26 -6.87
N ASP A 104 -5.23 24.32 -8.08
CA ASP A 104 -5.36 25.56 -8.85
C ASP A 104 -6.23 26.59 -8.11
N LYS A 105 -7.24 26.14 -7.35
CA LYS A 105 -8.04 26.98 -6.45
C LYS A 105 -7.19 27.73 -5.41
N TYR A 106 -6.08 27.13 -4.98
CA TYR A 106 -5.20 27.70 -3.96
C TYR A 106 -3.86 28.18 -4.51
N ALA A 107 -3.68 28.23 -5.84
CA ALA A 107 -2.38 28.46 -6.48
C ALA A 107 -1.64 29.71 -5.99
N GLN A 108 -2.37 30.80 -5.73
CA GLN A 108 -1.77 32.03 -5.20
C GLN A 108 -1.27 31.93 -3.76
N GLN A 109 -1.86 31.04 -2.96
CA GLN A 109 -1.49 30.81 -1.56
C GLN A 109 -0.41 29.73 -1.39
N ILE A 110 -0.17 28.90 -2.42
CA ILE A 110 0.79 27.80 -2.38
C ILE A 110 1.74 27.80 -3.59
N PRO A 111 2.43 28.93 -3.85
CA PRO A 111 3.25 29.09 -5.06
C PRO A 111 4.39 28.09 -5.17
N THR A 112 5.08 27.76 -4.07
CA THR A 112 6.18 26.77 -4.06
C THR A 112 5.65 25.37 -4.38
N THR A 113 4.48 25.02 -3.83
CA THR A 113 3.82 23.74 -4.11
C THR A 113 3.49 23.61 -5.59
N ILE A 114 2.92 24.66 -6.19
CA ILE A 114 2.57 24.68 -7.62
C ILE A 114 3.82 24.60 -8.50
N GLN A 115 4.90 25.30 -8.16
CA GLN A 115 6.17 25.26 -8.91
C GLN A 115 6.83 23.87 -8.87
N ASN A 116 6.71 23.17 -7.75
CA ASN A 116 7.28 21.85 -7.58
C ASN A 116 6.47 20.72 -8.26
N ILE A 117 5.28 21.01 -8.76
CA ILE A 117 4.53 20.05 -9.54
C ILE A 117 5.18 19.94 -10.94
N ASN A 118 5.84 18.81 -11.18
CA ASN A 118 6.50 18.57 -12.46
C ASN A 118 5.47 18.41 -13.59
N PRO A 119 5.49 19.27 -14.62
CA PRO A 119 4.55 19.20 -15.75
C PRO A 119 4.69 17.92 -16.60
N ALA A 120 5.82 17.21 -16.52
CA ALA A 120 6.07 16.00 -17.31
C ALA A 120 5.82 14.68 -16.54
N GLY A 121 5.58 14.75 -15.25
CA GLY A 121 5.42 13.56 -14.39
C GLY A 121 4.45 13.80 -13.24
N SER A 122 4.60 13.03 -12.18
CA SER A 122 3.84 13.17 -10.94
C SER A 122 4.76 13.58 -9.80
N ILE A 123 4.28 14.38 -8.89
CA ILE A 123 5.01 14.70 -7.66
C ILE A 123 4.74 13.62 -6.59
N GLY A 124 5.78 13.13 -5.94
CA GLY A 124 5.64 12.25 -4.79
C GLY A 124 5.02 12.97 -3.59
N ILE A 125 4.39 12.21 -2.70
CA ILE A 125 3.71 12.79 -1.52
C ILE A 125 4.68 13.54 -0.60
N VAL A 126 5.92 13.08 -0.47
CA VAL A 126 6.91 13.72 0.42
C VAL A 126 7.27 15.11 -0.07
N PRO A 127 7.79 15.31 -1.31
CA PRO A 127 8.10 16.64 -1.82
C PRO A 127 6.86 17.55 -1.92
N PHE A 128 5.70 16.98 -2.22
CA PHE A 128 4.44 17.72 -2.20
C PHE A 128 4.13 18.29 -0.81
N LEU A 129 4.16 17.44 0.23
CA LEU A 129 3.89 17.89 1.59
C LEU A 129 4.95 18.87 2.08
N GLN A 130 6.22 18.66 1.76
CA GLN A 130 7.29 19.60 2.14
C GLN A 130 7.04 20.99 1.57
N ALA A 131 6.72 21.11 0.29
CA ALA A 131 6.38 22.38 -0.34
C ALA A 131 5.12 23.01 0.25
N LEU A 132 4.06 22.21 0.45
CA LEU A 132 2.83 22.67 1.06
C LEU A 132 3.05 23.22 2.49
N TYR A 133 3.91 22.56 3.26
CA TYR A 133 4.27 22.99 4.61
C TYR A 133 5.06 24.30 4.60
N GLN A 134 5.94 24.47 3.61
CA GLN A 134 6.66 25.72 3.40
C GLN A 134 5.69 26.86 3.08
N ASP A 135 4.82 26.68 2.11
CA ASP A 135 3.85 27.71 1.69
C ASP A 135 2.84 28.05 2.80
N THR A 136 2.50 27.08 3.63
CA THR A 136 1.48 27.24 4.68
C THR A 136 2.04 27.30 6.10
N ALA A 137 3.32 27.65 6.26
CA ALA A 137 3.99 27.71 7.56
C ALA A 137 3.23 28.56 8.58
N ASN A 138 2.74 29.71 8.15
CA ASN A 138 1.98 30.66 8.95
C ASN A 138 0.45 30.44 8.87
N ASN A 139 -0.03 29.44 8.14
CA ASN A 139 -1.45 29.16 7.97
C ASN A 139 -1.78 27.66 8.00
N PRO A 140 -1.66 27.01 9.17
CA PRO A 140 -1.98 25.58 9.32
C PRO A 140 -3.43 25.23 8.95
N LYS A 141 -4.36 26.19 9.10
CA LYS A 141 -5.76 25.99 8.71
C LYS A 141 -5.91 25.81 7.21
N LEU A 142 -5.22 26.62 6.41
CA LEU A 142 -5.21 26.49 4.95
C LEU A 142 -4.66 25.11 4.54
N ARG A 143 -3.55 24.69 5.15
CA ARG A 143 -2.97 23.35 4.92
C ARG A 143 -3.98 22.23 5.17
N GLN A 144 -4.69 22.29 6.30
CA GLN A 144 -5.71 21.31 6.64
C GLN A 144 -6.86 21.30 5.61
N VAL A 145 -7.30 22.45 5.14
CA VAL A 145 -8.33 22.56 4.12
C VAL A 145 -7.89 21.93 2.81
N ILE A 146 -6.69 22.26 2.34
CA ILE A 146 -6.13 21.68 1.09
C ILE A 146 -6.01 20.16 1.20
N ILE A 147 -5.43 19.67 2.29
CA ILE A 147 -5.29 18.21 2.50
C ILE A 147 -6.67 17.55 2.55
N LYS A 148 -7.63 18.14 3.26
CA LYS A 148 -9.00 17.61 3.32
C LYS A 148 -9.66 17.53 1.94
N GLU A 149 -9.52 18.56 1.12
CA GLU A 149 -10.09 18.57 -0.23
C GLU A 149 -9.41 17.55 -1.16
N LEU A 150 -8.10 17.30 -0.98
CA LEU A 150 -7.34 16.36 -1.80
C LEU A 150 -7.58 14.87 -1.46
N ILE A 151 -7.80 14.55 -0.19
CA ILE A 151 -7.90 13.16 0.26
C ILE A 151 -9.27 12.79 0.83
N GLY A 152 -10.07 13.79 1.22
CA GLY A 152 -11.38 13.56 1.83
C GLY A 152 -12.35 12.79 0.95
N PRO A 153 -12.48 13.13 -0.36
CA PRO A 153 -13.34 12.38 -1.27
C PRO A 153 -12.98 10.90 -1.39
N ASP A 154 -11.71 10.62 -1.20
CA ASP A 154 -11.15 9.28 -1.33
C ASP A 154 -11.29 8.46 -0.03
N LEU A 155 -10.84 9.03 1.08
CA LEU A 155 -10.76 8.34 2.37
C LEU A 155 -12.01 8.51 3.26
N GLY A 156 -12.93 9.39 2.92
CA GLY A 156 -14.12 9.65 3.74
C GLY A 156 -13.76 9.99 5.20
N LYS A 157 -14.37 9.29 6.16
CA LYS A 157 -14.12 9.50 7.60
C LYS A 157 -12.66 9.30 8.02
N PHE A 158 -11.90 8.45 7.31
CA PHE A 158 -10.50 8.17 7.60
C PHE A 158 -9.58 9.35 7.27
N ALA A 159 -10.00 10.30 6.43
CA ALA A 159 -9.25 11.53 6.16
C ALA A 159 -9.09 12.42 7.39
N ASN A 160 -10.01 12.37 8.35
CA ASN A 160 -10.00 13.27 9.51
C ASN A 160 -8.73 13.17 10.35
N ALA A 161 -8.18 11.96 10.53
CA ALA A 161 -6.94 11.78 11.28
C ALA A 161 -5.75 12.43 10.56
N VAL A 162 -5.69 12.32 9.23
CA VAL A 162 -4.63 12.93 8.40
C VAL A 162 -4.72 14.46 8.45
N VAL A 163 -5.93 14.99 8.32
CA VAL A 163 -6.20 16.44 8.44
C VAL A 163 -5.81 16.98 9.81
N THR A 164 -6.09 16.21 10.87
CA THR A 164 -5.69 16.56 12.24
C THR A 164 -4.17 16.55 12.40
N ALA A 165 -3.49 15.53 11.88
CA ALA A 165 -2.03 15.45 11.89
C ALA A 165 -1.38 16.63 11.13
N ALA A 166 -2.01 17.08 10.05
CA ALA A 166 -1.55 18.20 9.23
C ALA A 166 -1.58 19.58 9.94
N LYS A 167 -2.21 19.67 11.09
CA LYS A 167 -2.16 20.88 11.94
C LYS A 167 -0.76 21.11 12.50
N GLY A 168 -0.06 20.03 12.85
CA GLY A 168 1.32 20.09 13.37
C GLY A 168 2.34 20.38 12.26
N ASN A 169 3.62 20.45 12.65
CA ASN A 169 4.73 20.74 11.75
C ASN A 169 5.56 19.49 11.37
N ASP A 170 5.03 18.30 11.62
CA ASP A 170 5.70 17.03 11.36
C ASP A 170 5.15 16.35 10.11
N VAL A 171 5.86 16.54 9.00
CA VAL A 171 5.52 15.93 7.70
C VAL A 171 5.57 14.40 7.76
N ALA A 172 6.53 13.82 8.50
CA ALA A 172 6.66 12.37 8.62
C ALA A 172 5.42 11.77 9.31
N LYS A 173 4.94 12.42 10.36
CA LYS A 173 3.72 12.03 11.05
C LYS A 173 2.48 12.07 10.13
N VAL A 174 2.39 13.06 9.26
CA VAL A 174 1.28 13.14 8.28
C VAL A 174 1.33 12.00 7.30
N ILE A 175 2.52 11.68 6.79
CA ILE A 175 2.74 10.55 5.87
C ILE A 175 2.36 9.23 6.54
N ASP A 176 2.85 8.99 7.75
CA ASP A 176 2.56 7.78 8.51
C ASP A 176 1.06 7.65 8.79
N THR A 177 0.43 8.74 9.20
CA THR A 177 -1.02 8.78 9.42
C THR A 177 -1.78 8.50 8.13
N TYR A 178 -1.37 9.07 7.00
CA TYR A 178 -2.00 8.82 5.70
C TYR A 178 -1.92 7.35 5.29
N ILE A 179 -0.75 6.72 5.42
CA ILE A 179 -0.56 5.31 5.08
C ILE A 179 -1.44 4.41 5.95
N VAL A 180 -1.44 4.66 7.25
CA VAL A 180 -2.25 3.92 8.21
C VAL A 180 -3.75 4.07 7.92
N GLN A 181 -4.22 5.30 7.72
CA GLN A 181 -5.64 5.56 7.44
C GLN A 181 -6.09 5.00 6.09
N ASN A 182 -5.20 4.99 5.11
CA ASN A 182 -5.46 4.37 3.82
C ASN A 182 -5.58 2.84 3.94
N PHE A 183 -4.72 2.20 4.74
CA PHE A 183 -4.84 0.78 5.03
C PHE A 183 -6.16 0.45 5.74
N GLU A 184 -6.53 1.22 6.78
CA GLU A 184 -7.77 0.98 7.52
C GLU A 184 -9.02 1.23 6.64
N TRP A 185 -8.98 2.24 5.77
CA TRP A 185 -10.02 2.46 4.78
C TRP A 185 -10.12 1.28 3.80
N TYR A 186 -8.98 0.80 3.29
CA TYR A 186 -8.94 -0.32 2.36
C TYR A 186 -9.47 -1.60 2.99
N ARG A 187 -9.02 -1.88 4.22
CA ARG A 187 -9.48 -3.02 5.00
C ARG A 187 -11.00 -2.97 5.25
N ALA A 188 -11.52 -1.79 5.61
CA ALA A 188 -12.96 -1.62 5.86
C ALA A 188 -13.81 -1.72 4.60
N ARG A 189 -13.28 -1.30 3.44
CA ARG A 189 -13.98 -1.37 2.15
C ARG A 189 -14.06 -2.81 1.63
N ASP A 190 -12.95 -3.52 1.66
CA ASP A 190 -12.81 -4.84 1.04
C ASP A 190 -12.96 -5.99 2.07
N ASN A 191 -13.23 -5.64 3.33
CA ASN A 191 -13.59 -6.55 4.43
C ASN A 191 -12.65 -7.76 4.57
N PHE A 192 -11.34 -7.51 4.64
CA PHE A 192 -10.34 -8.55 4.88
C PHE A 192 -9.75 -8.47 6.30
N ASP A 193 -9.28 -9.62 6.81
CA ASP A 193 -8.67 -9.73 8.15
C ASP A 193 -7.19 -9.35 8.17
N ALA A 194 -6.47 -9.63 7.06
CA ALA A 194 -5.06 -9.33 6.93
C ALA A 194 -4.67 -8.99 5.49
N LEU A 195 -3.58 -8.26 5.34
CA LEU A 195 -2.91 -7.98 4.07
C LEU A 195 -1.60 -8.77 4.00
N LEU A 196 -1.44 -9.61 2.99
CA LEU A 196 -0.20 -10.33 2.71
C LEU A 196 0.57 -9.64 1.59
N LEU A 197 1.73 -9.09 1.93
CA LEU A 197 2.69 -8.59 0.95
C LEU A 197 3.64 -9.71 0.54
N ILE A 198 3.85 -9.86 -0.76
CA ILE A 198 4.82 -10.80 -1.33
C ILE A 198 5.78 -10.03 -2.25
N SER A 199 7.07 -10.10 -1.97
CA SER A 199 8.12 -9.59 -2.83
C SER A 199 8.92 -10.74 -3.45
N PHE A 200 8.70 -11.01 -4.72
CA PHE A 200 9.48 -11.99 -5.46
C PHE A 200 10.96 -11.59 -5.59
N PRO A 201 11.32 -10.32 -5.90
CA PRO A 201 12.71 -9.91 -5.99
C PRO A 201 13.47 -10.05 -4.66
N ASN A 202 12.81 -9.79 -3.54
CA ASN A 202 13.44 -9.85 -2.22
C ASN A 202 13.24 -11.21 -1.54
N LYS A 203 12.48 -12.13 -2.15
CA LYS A 203 12.12 -13.44 -1.60
C LYS A 203 11.57 -13.36 -0.17
N LYS A 204 10.64 -12.44 0.05
CA LYS A 204 10.05 -12.14 1.36
C LYS A 204 8.55 -12.05 1.32
N THR A 205 7.95 -12.35 2.48
CA THR A 205 6.53 -12.10 2.77
C THR A 205 6.40 -11.22 4.00
N ALA A 206 5.33 -10.44 4.08
CA ALA A 206 4.93 -9.78 5.32
C ALA A 206 3.41 -9.87 5.50
N MET A 207 2.98 -10.23 6.70
CA MET A 207 1.59 -10.28 7.10
C MET A 207 1.26 -9.06 7.96
N ILE A 208 0.32 -8.24 7.49
CA ILE A 208 -0.12 -7.01 8.14
C ILE A 208 -1.58 -7.19 8.56
N ARG A 209 -1.86 -7.20 9.86
CA ARG A 209 -3.20 -7.36 10.42
C ARG A 209 -3.83 -6.05 10.86
N ASN A 210 -3.01 -5.07 11.15
CA ASN A 210 -3.46 -3.79 11.68
C ASN A 210 -2.43 -2.68 11.43
N ALA A 211 -2.83 -1.45 11.72
CA ALA A 211 -2.01 -0.27 11.56
C ALA A 211 -0.67 -0.31 12.34
N LYS A 212 -0.63 -0.97 13.51
CA LYS A 212 0.60 -1.06 14.32
C LYS A 212 1.65 -1.90 13.61
N ASP A 213 1.24 -2.95 12.87
CA ASP A 213 2.15 -3.80 12.12
C ASP A 213 2.87 -2.98 11.02
N ILE A 214 2.15 -2.06 10.34
CA ILE A 214 2.73 -1.17 9.34
C ILE A 214 3.82 -0.30 9.96
N LEU A 215 3.52 0.35 11.08
CA LEU A 215 4.47 1.25 11.75
C LEU A 215 5.68 0.49 12.30
N ALA A 216 5.46 -0.70 12.87
CA ALA A 216 6.54 -1.55 13.37
C ALA A 216 7.47 -2.03 12.23
N LEU A 217 6.89 -2.54 11.13
CA LEU A 217 7.66 -2.99 9.96
C LEU A 217 8.40 -1.83 9.28
N LYS A 218 7.80 -0.64 9.23
CA LYS A 218 8.45 0.56 8.70
C LYS A 218 9.59 1.02 9.60
N GLY A 219 9.36 1.06 10.92
CA GLY A 219 10.39 1.44 11.90
C GLY A 219 11.59 0.49 11.91
N ALA A 220 11.35 -0.81 11.66
CA ALA A 220 12.39 -1.82 11.49
C ALA A 220 13.06 -1.79 10.10
N GLY A 221 12.61 -0.95 9.18
CA GLY A 221 13.13 -0.87 7.82
C GLY A 221 12.74 -2.01 6.89
N HIS A 222 11.82 -2.89 7.30
CA HIS A 222 11.36 -4.02 6.48
C HIS A 222 10.40 -3.62 5.37
N ILE A 223 9.63 -2.57 5.57
CA ILE A 223 8.80 -1.96 4.52
C ILE A 223 9.17 -0.51 4.32
N SER A 224 9.03 -0.05 3.09
CA SER A 224 9.00 1.35 2.73
C SER A 224 7.61 1.71 2.24
N SER A 225 7.18 2.92 2.56
CA SER A 225 6.08 3.55 1.86
C SER A 225 6.66 4.23 0.62
N THR A 226 6.49 3.63 -0.53
CA THR A 226 6.87 4.31 -1.75
C THR A 226 5.85 5.37 -2.10
N SER A 227 6.38 6.45 -2.64
CA SER A 227 5.65 7.62 -3.06
C SER A 227 4.50 7.26 -3.97
N ILE A 228 3.37 7.65 -3.54
CA ILE A 228 2.21 7.76 -4.39
C ILE A 228 2.43 9.02 -5.21
N SER A 229 2.09 8.96 -6.46
CA SER A 229 1.76 10.15 -7.23
C SER A 229 0.57 10.81 -6.59
N ALA A 230 0.84 11.71 -5.64
CA ALA A 230 -0.25 12.42 -4.98
C ALA A 230 -1.00 13.29 -5.99
N ILE A 231 -0.30 13.80 -7.00
CA ILE A 231 -0.85 14.75 -7.96
C ILE A 231 -0.14 14.56 -9.29
N PRO A 232 -0.83 14.10 -10.29
CA PRO A 232 -0.31 14.04 -11.64
C PRO A 232 -0.40 15.38 -12.33
N THR A 233 0.46 15.53 -13.26
CA THR A 233 0.69 16.78 -13.96
C THR A 233 0.18 16.80 -15.37
N LYS A 234 -0.18 15.65 -15.94
CA LYS A 234 -0.84 15.58 -17.25
C LYS A 234 -2.29 15.18 -17.08
N ALA A 235 -3.18 15.97 -17.67
CA ALA A 235 -4.57 15.61 -17.85
C ALA A 235 -4.69 14.25 -18.55
N GLY A 236 -5.49 13.35 -18.00
CA GLY A 236 -6.07 12.23 -18.73
C GLY A 236 -5.42 10.87 -18.62
N ALA A 237 -4.34 10.67 -17.87
CA ALA A 237 -3.68 9.38 -17.81
C ALA A 237 -3.87 8.64 -16.49
N GLY A 238 -4.90 7.84 -16.40
CA GLY A 238 -4.96 6.76 -15.42
C GLY A 238 -5.62 7.09 -14.09
N ARG A 239 -6.07 6.01 -13.43
CA ARG A 239 -6.58 6.05 -12.06
C ARG A 239 -5.43 6.38 -11.12
N GLU A 240 -5.71 7.18 -10.13
CA GLU A 240 -4.73 7.52 -9.12
C GLU A 240 -4.15 6.35 -8.39
N GLN A 241 -2.88 6.47 -8.11
CA GLN A 241 -2.17 5.50 -7.33
C GLN A 241 -2.18 5.95 -5.87
N TRP A 242 -2.64 5.07 -5.01
CA TRP A 242 -2.67 5.25 -3.58
C TRP A 242 -1.40 4.76 -2.89
N ALA A 243 -1.42 4.78 -1.55
CA ALA A 243 -0.30 4.31 -0.77
C ALA A 243 0.20 2.94 -1.25
N GLN A 244 1.48 2.85 -1.48
CA GLN A 244 2.15 1.60 -1.78
C GLN A 244 3.02 1.20 -0.61
N LEU A 245 2.93 -0.07 -0.24
CA LEU A 245 3.85 -0.70 0.70
C LEU A 245 4.78 -1.61 -0.07
N SER A 246 6.07 -1.44 0.11
CA SER A 246 7.10 -2.25 -0.55
C SER A 246 7.98 -2.92 0.48
N LEU A 247 8.18 -4.22 0.34
CA LEU A 247 9.17 -4.96 1.12
C LEU A 247 10.57 -4.55 0.68
N THR A 248 11.41 -4.18 1.62
CA THR A 248 12.79 -3.75 1.38
C THR A 248 13.74 -4.95 1.29
N LYS A 249 15.00 -4.67 0.92
CA LYS A 249 16.10 -5.66 1.00
C LYS A 249 16.65 -5.86 2.41
N ALA A 250 16.26 -5.06 3.40
CA ALA A 250 16.74 -5.20 4.78
C ALA A 250 16.67 -6.66 5.25
N GLY A 251 17.69 -7.14 5.92
CA GLY A 251 17.79 -8.52 6.41
C GLY A 251 16.61 -8.92 7.32
N ILE A 252 16.34 -10.22 7.41
CA ILE A 252 15.44 -10.82 8.38
C ILE A 252 16.29 -11.43 9.45
#